data_40ca7c25380b2e22356663e6863a67ba
#
_entry.id   40ca7c25380b2e22356663e6863a67ba
#
_cell.length_a   1.000
_cell.length_b   1.000
_cell.length_c   1.000
_cell.angle_alpha   90.00
_cell.angle_beta   90.00
_cell.angle_gamma   90.00
#
_symmetry.space_group_name_H-M   'P 1'
#
loop_
_entity.id
_entity.type
_entity.pdbx_description
1 polymer ?
#
loop_
_entity_poly.entity_id
_entity_poly.type
_entity_poly.pdbx_seq_one_letter_code
_entity_poly.pdbx_strand_id
1 'polypeptide(L)'
;MTDRLRILLVDDHDVVRAGMRAILDHSFDIVGEADNVDSAIELTKERNPQLVVLDVKLPGGGGASVIDAIRPQQPEVRFMALTVSTSREDVARLMEAGVDGYITKTTLGTDLPDLIHQTYAGARPVSPDVAGYLLDIDEDIVAESSISRLTPREREVVNLIARGYTYRETASRMGIRVKTLENHMAHIFDKLSVASRHELTALAYEEGYLRPDDH
;
A
#
# COMPACT_ATOMS: atom_id res chain seq x y z
N MET A 1 19.30 -6.45 -31.91
CA MET A 1 19.82 -5.88 -30.64
C MET A 1 18.59 -5.58 -29.81
N THR A 2 18.32 -6.36 -28.77
CA THR A 2 17.22 -6.06 -27.85
C THR A 2 17.59 -4.77 -27.12
N ASP A 3 16.80 -3.74 -27.33
CA ASP A 3 16.96 -2.45 -26.65
C ASP A 3 16.75 -2.69 -25.15
N ARG A 4 17.78 -2.44 -24.34
CA ARG A 4 17.69 -2.63 -22.89
C ARG A 4 16.76 -1.58 -22.30
N LEU A 5 15.95 -1.96 -21.31
CA LEU A 5 15.08 -1.05 -20.61
C LEU A 5 15.91 0.05 -19.94
N ARG A 6 15.56 1.31 -20.21
CA ARG A 6 16.23 2.51 -19.67
C ARG A 6 15.69 2.85 -18.31
N ILE A 7 16.56 2.82 -17.31
CA ILE A 7 16.16 3.06 -15.91
C ILE A 7 16.97 4.19 -15.28
N LEU A 8 16.32 4.95 -14.39
CA LEU A 8 16.94 5.94 -13.51
C LEU A 8 16.93 5.41 -12.09
N LEU A 9 18.06 5.50 -11.38
CA LEU A 9 18.19 5.10 -9.98
C LEU A 9 18.15 6.34 -9.09
N VAL A 10 17.29 6.34 -8.07
CA VAL A 10 17.10 7.48 -7.17
C VAL A 10 17.12 7.02 -5.72
N ASP A 11 18.16 7.38 -4.98
CA ASP A 11 18.33 7.04 -3.55
C ASP A 11 19.36 8.00 -2.95
N ASP A 12 19.16 8.51 -1.76
CA ASP A 12 20.09 9.43 -1.10
C ASP A 12 21.32 8.72 -0.47
N HIS A 13 21.30 7.37 -0.47
CA HIS A 13 22.40 6.55 0.05
C HIS A 13 23.29 6.02 -1.08
N ASP A 14 24.52 6.53 -1.19
CA ASP A 14 25.52 6.12 -2.22
C ASP A 14 25.75 4.59 -2.27
N VAL A 15 25.79 3.96 -1.10
CA VAL A 15 26.02 2.49 -1.00
C VAL A 15 24.85 1.70 -1.61
N VAL A 16 23.62 2.17 -1.42
CA VAL A 16 22.41 1.54 -1.97
C VAL A 16 22.40 1.70 -3.49
N ARG A 17 22.67 2.91 -4.01
CA ARG A 17 22.75 3.16 -5.45
C ARG A 17 23.84 2.31 -6.10
N ALA A 18 25.04 2.25 -5.51
CA ALA A 18 26.11 1.39 -6.00
C ALA A 18 25.72 -0.10 -6.02
N GLY A 19 25.01 -0.58 -4.99
CA GLY A 19 24.47 -1.93 -4.91
C GLY A 19 23.46 -2.21 -6.02
N MET A 20 22.48 -1.32 -6.22
CA MET A 20 21.51 -1.43 -7.32
C MET A 20 22.19 -1.45 -8.69
N ARG A 21 23.15 -0.55 -8.91
CA ARG A 21 23.93 -0.52 -10.16
C ARG A 21 24.63 -1.86 -10.40
N ALA A 22 25.31 -2.42 -9.42
CA ALA A 22 26.04 -3.69 -9.55
C ALA A 22 25.11 -4.85 -9.95
N ILE A 23 23.86 -4.85 -9.46
CA ILE A 23 22.87 -5.88 -9.78
C ILE A 23 22.27 -5.66 -11.19
N LEU A 24 22.02 -4.41 -11.58
CA LEU A 24 21.19 -4.05 -12.73
C LEU A 24 21.98 -3.77 -14.03
N ASP A 25 23.24 -3.40 -13.94
CA ASP A 25 24.07 -2.92 -15.08
C ASP A 25 24.19 -3.94 -16.23
N HIS A 26 24.04 -5.23 -15.94
CA HIS A 26 24.11 -6.28 -16.97
C HIS A 26 22.79 -6.43 -17.75
N SER A 27 21.65 -6.08 -17.15
CA SER A 27 20.32 -6.32 -17.71
C SER A 27 19.63 -5.05 -18.22
N PHE A 28 20.00 -3.88 -17.70
CA PHE A 28 19.35 -2.59 -17.97
C PHE A 28 20.34 -1.55 -18.49
N ASP A 29 19.80 -0.50 -19.11
CA ASP A 29 20.54 0.72 -19.45
C ASP A 29 20.28 1.76 -18.33
N ILE A 30 21.25 1.92 -17.42
CA ILE A 30 21.16 2.89 -16.32
C ILE A 30 21.52 4.27 -16.87
N VAL A 31 20.48 5.07 -17.18
CA VAL A 31 20.62 6.37 -17.85
C VAL A 31 21.00 7.51 -16.91
N GLY A 32 20.95 7.30 -15.61
CA GLY A 32 21.35 8.29 -14.61
C GLY A 32 21.16 7.80 -13.16
N GLU A 33 21.69 8.60 -12.25
CA GLU A 33 21.53 8.43 -10.80
C GLU A 33 21.24 9.79 -10.16
N ALA A 34 20.32 9.81 -9.17
CA ALA A 34 19.97 10.99 -8.41
C ALA A 34 19.94 10.68 -6.90
N ASP A 35 20.14 11.69 -6.07
CA ASP A 35 20.19 11.58 -4.62
C ASP A 35 19.16 12.47 -3.89
N ASN A 36 18.36 13.19 -4.64
CA ASN A 36 17.31 14.08 -4.13
C ASN A 36 16.19 14.27 -5.15
N VAL A 37 15.07 14.90 -4.73
CA VAL A 37 13.88 15.12 -5.57
C VAL A 37 14.21 15.99 -6.78
N ASP A 38 14.93 17.09 -6.63
CA ASP A 38 15.18 18.04 -7.72
C ASP A 38 16.04 17.40 -8.82
N SER A 39 17.14 16.72 -8.47
CA SER A 39 17.98 16.01 -9.43
C SER A 39 17.24 14.84 -10.09
N ALA A 40 16.36 14.17 -9.37
CA ALA A 40 15.54 13.07 -9.93
C ALA A 40 14.58 13.61 -11.00
N ILE A 41 13.91 14.74 -10.74
CA ILE A 41 13.00 15.38 -11.69
C ILE A 41 13.75 15.86 -12.93
N GLU A 42 14.89 16.54 -12.75
CA GLU A 42 15.71 17.06 -13.85
C GLU A 42 16.21 15.92 -14.75
N LEU A 43 16.84 14.89 -14.15
CA LEU A 43 17.34 13.73 -14.90
C LEU A 43 16.24 12.94 -15.58
N THR A 44 15.05 12.80 -14.97
CA THR A 44 13.93 12.13 -15.61
C THR A 44 13.50 12.86 -16.87
N LYS A 45 13.42 14.21 -16.83
CA LYS A 45 13.07 15.04 -18.01
C LYS A 45 14.15 14.99 -19.10
N GLU A 46 15.41 15.05 -18.70
CA GLU A 46 16.54 15.08 -19.62
C GLU A 46 16.80 13.73 -20.30
N ARG A 47 16.80 12.67 -19.50
CA ARG A 47 17.21 11.34 -19.93
C ARG A 47 16.06 10.48 -20.47
N ASN A 48 14.81 10.85 -20.21
CA ASN A 48 13.62 10.11 -20.59
C ASN A 48 13.71 8.60 -20.26
N PRO A 49 13.88 8.21 -18.98
CA PRO A 49 13.89 6.81 -18.59
C PRO A 49 12.50 6.19 -18.83
N GLN A 50 12.45 4.88 -19.03
CA GLN A 50 11.20 4.14 -19.13
C GLN A 50 10.68 3.74 -17.74
N LEU A 51 11.61 3.59 -16.76
CA LEU A 51 11.27 3.30 -15.38
C LEU A 51 12.23 4.02 -14.43
N VAL A 52 11.69 4.55 -13.35
CA VAL A 52 12.43 5.16 -12.25
C VAL A 52 12.33 4.24 -11.04
N VAL A 53 13.47 3.78 -10.55
CA VAL A 53 13.59 3.09 -9.26
C VAL A 53 13.93 4.13 -8.22
N LEU A 54 13.03 4.38 -7.26
CA LEU A 54 13.17 5.50 -6.34
C LEU A 54 13.00 5.10 -4.88
N ASP A 55 13.81 5.71 -4.01
CA ASP A 55 13.59 5.61 -2.57
C ASP A 55 12.34 6.41 -2.16
N VAL A 56 11.65 5.91 -1.18
CA VAL A 56 10.49 6.58 -0.55
C VAL A 56 10.92 7.83 0.18
N LYS A 57 12.05 7.77 0.90
CA LYS A 57 12.58 8.87 1.71
C LYS A 57 13.72 9.58 0.99
N LEU A 58 13.36 10.61 0.23
CA LEU A 58 14.32 11.45 -0.47
C LEU A 58 14.34 12.87 0.12
N PRO A 59 15.50 13.50 0.22
CA PRO A 59 15.58 14.93 0.49
C PRO A 59 14.79 15.74 -0.55
N GLY A 60 14.01 16.73 -0.08
CA GLY A 60 13.22 17.60 -0.95
C GLY A 60 11.75 17.23 -1.10
N GLY A 61 11.22 16.29 -0.28
CA GLY A 61 9.78 16.01 -0.24
C GLY A 61 9.38 14.55 -0.47
N GLY A 62 10.37 13.64 -0.50
CA GLY A 62 10.14 12.20 -0.68
C GLY A 62 9.85 11.76 -2.11
N GLY A 63 9.84 10.44 -2.33
CA GLY A 63 9.66 9.85 -3.66
C GLY A 63 8.34 10.21 -4.33
N ALA A 64 7.26 10.39 -3.57
CA ALA A 64 5.96 10.79 -4.11
C ALA A 64 6.04 12.14 -4.86
N SER A 65 6.83 13.10 -4.37
CA SER A 65 6.99 14.39 -5.03
C SER A 65 7.62 14.29 -6.43
N VAL A 66 8.48 13.30 -6.65
CA VAL A 66 9.03 13.01 -8.00
C VAL A 66 7.94 12.53 -8.94
N ILE A 67 7.08 11.61 -8.48
CA ILE A 67 5.97 11.08 -9.26
C ILE A 67 4.99 12.20 -9.61
N ASP A 68 4.57 12.99 -8.61
CA ASP A 68 3.63 14.11 -8.78
C ASP A 68 4.13 15.13 -9.83
N ALA A 69 5.44 15.40 -9.84
CA ALA A 69 6.04 16.34 -10.79
C ALA A 69 6.19 15.79 -12.21
N ILE A 70 6.42 14.49 -12.34
CA ILE A 70 6.73 13.85 -13.65
C ILE A 70 5.48 13.31 -14.32
N ARG A 71 4.59 12.63 -13.60
CA ARG A 71 3.41 11.93 -14.16
C ARG A 71 2.55 12.78 -15.09
N PRO A 72 2.25 14.07 -14.78
CA PRO A 72 1.44 14.91 -15.69
C PRO A 72 2.13 15.23 -17.03
N GLN A 73 3.47 15.19 -17.08
CA GLN A 73 4.26 15.56 -18.25
C GLN A 73 4.75 14.34 -19.04
N GLN A 74 5.00 13.23 -18.35
CA GLN A 74 5.52 11.97 -18.90
C GLN A 74 4.73 10.78 -18.33
N PRO A 75 3.46 10.57 -18.76
CA PRO A 75 2.59 9.54 -18.19
C PRO A 75 3.07 8.11 -18.47
N GLU A 76 3.95 7.91 -19.46
CA GLU A 76 4.48 6.60 -19.83
C GLU A 76 5.59 6.11 -18.90
N VAL A 77 6.20 7.01 -18.12
CA VAL A 77 7.27 6.64 -17.17
C VAL A 77 6.67 5.83 -16.04
N ARG A 78 7.27 4.65 -15.78
CA ARG A 78 6.90 3.81 -14.64
C ARG A 78 7.73 4.14 -13.42
N PHE A 79 7.14 3.98 -12.24
CA PHE A 79 7.78 4.26 -10.98
C PHE A 79 7.73 3.03 -10.08
N MET A 80 8.89 2.56 -9.63
CA MET A 80 9.00 1.49 -8.64
C MET A 80 9.66 2.04 -7.38
N ALA A 81 8.92 2.04 -6.28
CA ALA A 81 9.43 2.48 -4.99
C ALA A 81 10.23 1.37 -4.29
N LEU A 82 11.41 1.73 -3.76
CA LEU A 82 12.20 0.92 -2.86
C LEU A 82 12.25 1.56 -1.48
N THR A 83 12.03 0.81 -0.41
CA THR A 83 12.02 1.33 0.94
C THR A 83 12.63 0.39 1.97
N VAL A 84 13.25 0.94 3.01
CA VAL A 84 13.60 0.22 4.23
C VAL A 84 12.52 0.32 5.29
N SER A 85 11.62 1.31 5.17
CA SER A 85 10.57 1.61 6.13
C SER A 85 9.20 1.46 5.48
N THR A 86 8.29 0.86 6.21
CA THR A 86 6.89 0.65 5.81
C THR A 86 5.99 1.49 6.69
N SER A 87 6.21 2.84 6.76
CA SER A 87 5.25 3.68 7.45
C SER A 87 3.96 3.74 6.62
N ARG A 88 2.81 3.64 7.28
CA ARG A 88 1.49 3.70 6.65
C ARG A 88 1.30 4.98 5.83
N GLU A 89 1.81 6.11 6.35
CA GLU A 89 1.74 7.41 5.71
C GLU A 89 2.55 7.45 4.39
N ASP A 90 3.77 6.90 4.38
CA ASP A 90 4.63 6.83 3.19
C ASP A 90 4.00 5.95 2.10
N VAL A 91 3.42 4.80 2.50
CA VAL A 91 2.73 3.88 1.58
C VAL A 91 1.52 4.58 0.95
N ALA A 92 0.63 5.18 1.77
CA ALA A 92 -0.56 5.87 1.29
C ALA A 92 -0.18 7.00 0.31
N ARG A 93 0.79 7.83 0.66
CA ARG A 93 1.25 8.95 -0.16
C ARG A 93 1.78 8.51 -1.54
N LEU A 94 2.52 7.40 -1.61
CA LEU A 94 3.02 6.86 -2.88
C LEU A 94 1.92 6.21 -3.72
N MET A 95 0.95 5.55 -3.09
CA MET A 95 -0.20 4.99 -3.79
C MET A 95 -1.08 6.10 -4.39
N GLU A 96 -1.34 7.19 -3.66
CA GLU A 96 -2.04 8.38 -4.16
C GLU A 96 -1.30 9.01 -5.35
N ALA A 97 0.04 9.11 -5.29
CA ALA A 97 0.87 9.58 -6.40
C ALA A 97 0.88 8.63 -7.61
N GLY A 98 0.36 7.41 -7.46
CA GLY A 98 0.22 6.44 -8.54
C GLY A 98 1.51 5.65 -8.82
N VAL A 99 2.23 5.20 -7.80
CA VAL A 99 3.38 4.31 -7.96
C VAL A 99 2.97 3.01 -8.65
N ASP A 100 3.84 2.47 -9.52
CA ASP A 100 3.56 1.26 -10.30
C ASP A 100 4.07 -0.03 -9.63
N GLY A 101 4.98 0.06 -8.66
CA GLY A 101 5.45 -1.07 -7.85
C GLY A 101 6.01 -0.59 -6.52
N TYR A 102 5.87 -1.40 -5.45
CA TYR A 102 6.31 -1.04 -4.11
C TYR A 102 7.05 -2.20 -3.45
N ILE A 103 8.36 -2.08 -3.33
CA ILE A 103 9.26 -3.15 -2.90
C ILE A 103 10.08 -2.71 -1.68
N THR A 104 10.28 -3.62 -0.73
CA THR A 104 11.19 -3.35 0.39
C THR A 104 12.64 -3.58 -0.03
N LYS A 105 13.57 -2.79 0.49
CA LYS A 105 15.02 -2.93 0.22
C LYS A 105 15.59 -4.26 0.75
N THR A 106 14.86 -5.00 1.56
CA THR A 106 15.22 -6.38 1.96
C THR A 106 15.18 -7.37 0.78
N THR A 107 14.43 -7.03 -0.28
CA THR A 107 14.33 -7.80 -1.53
C THR A 107 15.42 -7.43 -2.55
N LEU A 108 16.39 -6.56 -2.21
CA LEU A 108 17.53 -6.16 -3.06
C LEU A 108 18.49 -7.34 -3.27
N GLY A 109 18.02 -8.41 -3.84
CA GLY A 109 18.80 -9.57 -4.20
C GLY A 109 18.65 -9.89 -5.68
N THR A 110 18.64 -11.18 -6.00
CA THR A 110 18.51 -11.71 -7.36
C THR A 110 17.17 -11.38 -8.03
N ASP A 111 16.16 -10.98 -7.27
CA ASP A 111 14.78 -10.80 -7.76
C ASP A 111 14.50 -9.38 -8.28
N LEU A 112 15.38 -8.39 -7.98
CA LEU A 112 15.17 -7.00 -8.39
C LEU A 112 15.02 -6.83 -9.91
N PRO A 113 15.82 -7.46 -10.78
CA PRO A 113 15.63 -7.38 -12.24
C PRO A 113 14.24 -7.84 -12.69
N ASP A 114 13.74 -8.95 -12.14
CA ASP A 114 12.44 -9.51 -12.50
C ASP A 114 11.30 -8.59 -12.04
N LEU A 115 11.41 -7.99 -10.86
CA LEU A 115 10.44 -7.04 -10.33
C LEU A 115 10.38 -5.75 -11.16
N ILE A 116 11.51 -5.27 -11.66
CA ILE A 116 11.57 -4.13 -12.59
C ILE A 116 10.84 -4.48 -13.90
N HIS A 117 11.09 -5.66 -14.48
CA HIS A 117 10.40 -6.10 -15.69
C HIS A 117 8.89 -6.25 -15.47
N GLN A 118 8.46 -6.81 -14.33
CA GLN A 118 7.06 -6.91 -13.95
C GLN A 118 6.40 -5.54 -13.84
N THR A 119 7.07 -4.57 -13.17
CA THR A 119 6.58 -3.20 -13.02
C THR A 119 6.43 -2.53 -14.39
N TYR A 120 7.42 -2.67 -15.27
CA TYR A 120 7.36 -2.12 -16.62
C TYR A 120 6.25 -2.75 -17.46
N ALA A 121 6.03 -4.05 -17.32
CA ALA A 121 4.93 -4.77 -17.99
C ALA A 121 3.52 -4.43 -17.45
N GLY A 122 3.44 -3.60 -16.40
CA GLY A 122 2.16 -3.16 -15.81
C GLY A 122 1.62 -4.08 -14.71
N ALA A 123 2.34 -5.14 -14.35
CA ALA A 123 2.09 -5.84 -13.09
C ALA A 123 2.54 -4.91 -11.94
N ARG A 124 1.75 -4.78 -10.90
CA ARG A 124 2.06 -3.91 -9.75
C ARG A 124 2.64 -4.76 -8.60
N PRO A 125 3.93 -5.15 -8.65
CA PRO A 125 4.52 -5.98 -7.61
C PRO A 125 4.56 -5.22 -6.30
N VAL A 126 4.16 -5.90 -5.23
CA VAL A 126 4.18 -5.37 -3.87
C VAL A 126 4.85 -6.40 -2.97
N SER A 127 5.82 -5.96 -2.17
CA SER A 127 6.44 -6.82 -1.16
C SER A 127 5.40 -7.28 -0.13
N PRO A 128 5.47 -8.54 0.38
CA PRO A 128 4.54 -9.06 1.37
C PRO A 128 4.40 -8.16 2.61
N ASP A 129 5.51 -7.56 3.05
CA ASP A 129 5.54 -6.64 4.19
C ASP A 129 4.72 -5.36 3.93
N VAL A 130 4.64 -4.91 2.67
CA VAL A 130 3.85 -3.75 2.24
C VAL A 130 2.41 -4.15 1.92
N ALA A 131 2.19 -5.36 1.39
CA ALA A 131 0.86 -5.86 1.08
C ALA A 131 -0.06 -5.88 2.30
N GLY A 132 0.47 -6.18 3.49
CA GLY A 132 -0.27 -6.08 4.74
C GLY A 132 -0.80 -4.66 5.01
N TYR A 133 0.02 -3.64 4.74
CA TYR A 133 -0.40 -2.23 4.88
C TYR A 133 -1.39 -1.79 3.80
N LEU A 134 -1.29 -2.34 2.59
CA LEU A 134 -2.26 -2.06 1.52
C LEU A 134 -3.62 -2.66 1.81
N LEU A 135 -3.67 -3.85 2.38
CA LEU A 135 -4.91 -4.46 2.85
C LEU A 135 -5.54 -3.61 3.97
N ASP A 136 -4.69 -3.07 4.86
CA ASP A 136 -5.12 -2.13 5.90
C ASP A 136 -5.52 -0.75 5.31
N ILE A 137 -4.93 -0.32 4.18
CA ILE A 137 -5.27 0.93 3.47
C ILE A 137 -6.57 0.76 2.65
N ASP A 138 -6.82 -0.39 2.04
CA ASP A 138 -8.13 -0.71 1.45
C ASP A 138 -9.22 -0.72 2.55
N GLU A 139 -8.88 -1.10 3.79
CA GLU A 139 -9.75 -0.87 4.94
C GLU A 139 -9.89 0.63 5.27
N ASP A 140 -8.90 1.48 5.00
CA ASP A 140 -8.94 2.94 5.26
C ASP A 140 -9.53 3.77 4.08
N ILE A 141 -9.54 3.25 2.82
CA ILE A 141 -10.31 3.81 1.70
C ILE A 141 -11.82 3.48 1.86
N VAL A 142 -12.12 2.39 2.56
CA VAL A 142 -13.42 2.19 3.23
C VAL A 142 -13.57 3.11 4.47
N ALA A 143 -12.61 3.98 4.77
CA ALA A 143 -12.52 4.87 5.95
C ALA A 143 -13.37 6.15 5.89
N GLU A 144 -14.33 6.25 5.01
CA GLU A 144 -15.60 6.91 5.30
C GLU A 144 -16.62 5.95 5.98
N SER A 145 -16.28 4.67 6.14
CA SER A 145 -17.07 3.68 6.85
C SER A 145 -16.98 3.91 8.35
N SER A 146 -18.10 4.11 8.99
CA SER A 146 -18.15 4.24 10.46
C SER A 146 -17.61 2.98 11.17
N ILE A 147 -17.66 1.82 10.52
CA ILE A 147 -17.11 0.54 11.00
C ILE A 147 -15.57 0.57 11.12
N SER A 148 -14.86 1.39 10.33
CA SER A 148 -13.41 1.54 10.44
C SER A 148 -12.94 2.09 11.79
N ARG A 149 -13.79 2.81 12.51
CA ARG A 149 -13.53 3.35 13.87
C ARG A 149 -13.51 2.27 14.96
N LEU A 150 -13.89 1.06 14.61
CA LEU A 150 -13.90 -0.08 15.51
C LEU A 150 -12.52 -0.71 15.63
N THR A 151 -12.19 -1.18 16.83
CA THR A 151 -10.99 -2.01 17.05
C THR A 151 -11.11 -3.35 16.30
N PRO A 152 -9.99 -4.06 16.01
CA PRO A 152 -10.03 -5.37 15.37
C PRO A 152 -10.97 -6.35 16.08
N ARG A 153 -11.04 -6.30 17.42
CA ARG A 153 -11.92 -7.16 18.20
C ARG A 153 -13.40 -6.80 18.07
N GLU A 154 -13.72 -5.50 17.99
CA GLU A 154 -15.06 -5.01 17.75
C GLU A 154 -15.53 -5.32 16.33
N ARG A 155 -14.63 -5.24 15.33
CA ARG A 155 -14.93 -5.64 13.94
C ARG A 155 -15.25 -7.14 13.83
N GLU A 156 -14.53 -8.00 14.56
CA GLU A 156 -14.82 -9.43 14.64
C GLU A 156 -16.25 -9.68 15.20
N VAL A 157 -16.63 -8.92 16.23
CA VAL A 157 -18.01 -8.97 16.79
C VAL A 157 -19.03 -8.57 15.74
N VAL A 158 -18.83 -7.42 15.06
CA VAL A 158 -19.75 -6.93 14.00
C VAL A 158 -19.91 -7.97 12.90
N ASN A 159 -18.81 -8.57 12.43
CA ASN A 159 -18.84 -9.58 11.38
C ASN A 159 -19.73 -10.77 11.76
N LEU A 160 -19.57 -11.33 12.96
CA LEU A 160 -20.36 -12.46 13.41
C LEU A 160 -21.84 -12.08 13.65
N ILE A 161 -22.09 -10.93 14.26
CA ILE A 161 -23.46 -10.48 14.56
C ILE A 161 -24.22 -10.17 13.26
N ALA A 162 -23.60 -9.51 12.30
CA ALA A 162 -24.22 -9.15 11.03
C ALA A 162 -24.49 -10.37 10.13
N ARG A 163 -23.66 -11.43 10.23
CA ARG A 163 -23.92 -12.75 9.62
C ARG A 163 -25.03 -13.55 10.28
N GLY A 164 -25.69 -13.02 11.30
CA GLY A 164 -26.86 -13.64 11.90
C GLY A 164 -26.58 -14.44 13.19
N TYR A 165 -25.32 -14.60 13.63
CA TYR A 165 -25.02 -15.35 14.86
C TYR A 165 -25.60 -14.66 16.08
N THR A 166 -26.19 -15.45 16.98
CA THR A 166 -26.70 -14.97 18.28
C THR A 166 -25.54 -14.54 19.21
N TYR A 167 -25.81 -13.75 20.21
CA TYR A 167 -24.81 -13.37 21.23
C TYR A 167 -24.12 -14.58 21.88
N ARG A 168 -24.85 -15.65 22.12
CA ARG A 168 -24.30 -16.87 22.71
C ARG A 168 -23.32 -17.57 21.74
N GLU A 169 -23.68 -17.68 20.47
CA GLU A 169 -22.83 -18.27 19.43
C GLU A 169 -21.60 -17.42 19.16
N THR A 170 -21.77 -16.11 19.07
CA THR A 170 -20.67 -15.14 18.88
C THR A 170 -19.68 -15.23 20.06
N ALA A 171 -20.17 -15.19 21.30
CA ALA A 171 -19.34 -15.30 22.48
C ALA A 171 -18.58 -16.65 22.51
N SER A 172 -19.24 -17.75 22.15
CA SER A 172 -18.62 -19.08 22.06
C SER A 172 -17.51 -19.12 21.00
N ARG A 173 -17.74 -18.58 19.81
CA ARG A 173 -16.75 -18.52 18.70
C ARG A 173 -15.53 -17.67 19.05
N MET A 174 -15.75 -16.59 19.77
CA MET A 174 -14.69 -15.66 20.19
C MET A 174 -13.97 -16.11 21.48
N GLY A 175 -14.41 -17.17 22.13
CA GLY A 175 -13.83 -17.66 23.39
C GLY A 175 -14.02 -16.69 24.57
N ILE A 176 -15.10 -15.89 24.58
CA ILE A 176 -15.40 -14.93 25.63
C ILE A 176 -16.74 -15.22 26.33
N ARG A 177 -16.98 -14.57 27.45
CA ARG A 177 -18.28 -14.66 28.15
C ARG A 177 -19.33 -13.80 27.43
N VAL A 178 -20.59 -14.22 27.44
CA VAL A 178 -21.73 -13.44 26.87
C VAL A 178 -21.75 -12.02 27.44
N LYS A 179 -21.50 -11.87 28.76
CA LYS A 179 -21.44 -10.55 29.39
C LYS A 179 -20.34 -9.63 28.83
N THR A 180 -19.20 -10.21 28.45
CA THR A 180 -18.10 -9.47 27.81
C THR A 180 -18.52 -9.03 26.40
N LEU A 181 -19.22 -9.90 25.65
CA LEU A 181 -19.76 -9.57 24.34
C LEU A 181 -20.81 -8.43 24.42
N GLU A 182 -21.71 -8.48 25.41
CA GLU A 182 -22.69 -7.39 25.64
C GLU A 182 -22.00 -6.03 25.84
N ASN A 183 -20.88 -6.02 26.58
CA ASN A 183 -20.10 -4.79 26.76
C ASN A 183 -19.46 -4.32 25.43
N HIS A 184 -18.92 -5.24 24.63
CA HIS A 184 -18.44 -4.89 23.28
C HIS A 184 -19.56 -4.32 22.43
N MET A 185 -20.75 -4.93 22.43
CA MET A 185 -21.90 -4.46 21.67
C MET A 185 -22.35 -3.06 22.09
N ALA A 186 -22.35 -2.76 23.40
CA ALA A 186 -22.67 -1.42 23.88
C ALA A 186 -21.70 -0.37 23.35
N HIS A 187 -20.38 -0.65 23.38
CA HIS A 187 -19.36 0.23 22.85
C HIS A 187 -19.45 0.38 21.33
N ILE A 188 -19.76 -0.71 20.60
CA ILE A 188 -19.96 -0.68 19.15
C ILE A 188 -21.15 0.20 18.79
N PHE A 189 -22.29 0.04 19.49
CA PHE A 189 -23.47 0.85 19.26
C PHE A 189 -23.23 2.35 19.49
N ASP A 190 -22.49 2.69 20.55
CA ASP A 190 -22.08 4.05 20.84
C ASP A 190 -21.15 4.62 19.75
N LYS A 191 -20.11 3.89 19.38
CA LYS A 191 -19.15 4.32 18.35
C LYS A 191 -19.77 4.51 16.97
N LEU A 192 -20.70 3.64 16.59
CA LEU A 192 -21.37 3.65 15.28
C LEU A 192 -22.67 4.48 15.27
N SER A 193 -23.08 5.01 16.43
CA SER A 193 -24.34 5.75 16.61
C SER A 193 -25.58 4.96 16.13
N VAL A 194 -25.59 3.64 16.35
CA VAL A 194 -26.71 2.73 16.06
C VAL A 194 -27.39 2.28 17.34
N ALA A 195 -28.70 2.10 17.31
CA ALA A 195 -29.48 1.75 18.49
C ALA A 195 -29.88 0.26 18.56
N SER A 196 -29.68 -0.49 17.49
CA SER A 196 -30.12 -1.87 17.40
C SER A 196 -29.20 -2.75 16.56
N ARG A 197 -29.28 -4.07 16.79
CA ARG A 197 -28.62 -5.07 15.96
C ARG A 197 -29.05 -4.97 14.49
N HIS A 198 -30.31 -4.65 14.23
CA HIS A 198 -30.81 -4.51 12.87
C HIS A 198 -30.15 -3.35 12.13
N GLU A 199 -30.05 -2.19 12.79
CA GLU A 199 -29.33 -1.02 12.26
C GLU A 199 -27.85 -1.31 12.06
N LEU A 200 -27.20 -2.03 13.00
CA LEU A 200 -25.82 -2.46 12.84
C LEU A 200 -25.62 -3.35 11.59
N THR A 201 -26.56 -4.29 11.38
CA THR A 201 -26.50 -5.19 10.22
C THR A 201 -26.74 -4.42 8.91
N ALA A 202 -27.73 -3.50 8.89
CA ALA A 202 -27.99 -2.65 7.74
C ALA A 202 -26.76 -1.79 7.39
N LEU A 203 -26.17 -1.13 8.38
CA LEU A 203 -24.95 -0.33 8.23
C LEU A 203 -23.78 -1.15 7.66
N ALA A 204 -23.59 -2.40 8.15
CA ALA A 204 -22.53 -3.27 7.68
C ALA A 204 -22.67 -3.66 6.20
N TYR A 205 -23.92 -3.79 5.70
CA TYR A 205 -24.18 -4.02 4.27
C TYR A 205 -24.10 -2.71 3.46
N GLU A 206 -24.62 -1.60 3.93
CA GLU A 206 -24.59 -0.29 3.26
C GLU A 206 -23.16 0.19 3.06
N GLU A 207 -22.29 0.00 4.05
CA GLU A 207 -20.88 0.36 3.99
C GLU A 207 -20.00 -0.69 3.27
N GLY A 208 -20.60 -1.76 2.72
CA GLY A 208 -19.88 -2.80 1.96
C GLY A 208 -18.97 -3.70 2.80
N TYR A 209 -19.08 -3.63 4.13
CA TYR A 209 -18.31 -4.45 5.07
C TYR A 209 -18.70 -5.95 5.00
N LEU A 210 -19.93 -6.24 4.60
CA LEU A 210 -20.43 -7.58 4.29
C LEU A 210 -21.07 -7.61 2.90
N ARG A 211 -20.83 -8.69 2.17
CA ARG A 211 -21.48 -8.95 0.87
C ARG A 211 -22.58 -9.99 1.03
N PRO A 212 -23.65 -9.93 0.20
CA PRO A 212 -24.77 -10.88 0.29
C PRO A 212 -24.38 -12.36 0.12
N ASP A 213 -23.23 -12.63 -0.50
CA ASP A 213 -22.75 -13.99 -0.81
C ASP A 213 -21.80 -14.58 0.26
N ASP A 214 -21.57 -13.89 1.37
CA ASP A 214 -20.69 -14.32 2.48
C ASP A 214 -21.38 -15.27 3.49
N HIS A 215 -22.21 -16.20 3.02
CA HIS A 215 -22.90 -17.21 3.86
C HIS A 215 -22.16 -18.54 3.95
#